data_44c1aabafbc5dbad9eccd8e085e046c4
#
_entry.id   44c1aabafbc5dbad9eccd8e085e046c4
#
_cell.length_a   1.000
_cell.length_b   1.000
_cell.length_c   1.000
_cell.angle_alpha   90.00
_cell.angle_beta   90.00
_cell.angle_gamma   90.00
#
_symmetry.space_group_name_H-M   'P 1'
#
loop_
_entity.id
_entity.type
_entity.pdbx_description
1 polymer ?
#
loop_
_entity_poly.entity_id
_entity_poly.type
_entity_poly.pdbx_seq_one_letter_code
_entity_poly.pdbx_strand_id
1 'polypeptide(L)'
;MLLAGDIVSSIVMLLFLYTSISKFLDQQLFKNVLLASPLLRPVAGIIAKVLPLLEIAIAVLLFIPSSRVTGLYTSALLILSFTIYLGYMIIFIPALPCSCGGVIRYLTWQQHIVFNLCFILLSFVGIYLYKKSTWHFRTPP
;
A
#
# COMPACT_ATOMS: atom_id res chain seq x y z
N MET A 1 -19.89 -12.97 6.56
CA MET A 1 -19.34 -11.59 6.68
C MET A 1 -17.88 -11.62 7.05
N LEU A 2 -17.44 -12.45 8.01
CA LEU A 2 -16.01 -12.63 8.34
C LEU A 2 -15.21 -13.12 7.12
N LEU A 3 -15.72 -14.11 6.39
CA LEU A 3 -15.06 -14.65 5.20
C LEU A 3 -14.75 -13.56 4.15
N ALA A 4 -15.69 -12.64 3.92
CA ALA A 4 -15.47 -11.52 2.99
C ALA A 4 -14.38 -10.56 3.49
N GLY A 5 -14.34 -10.27 4.80
CA GLY A 5 -13.28 -9.50 5.43
C GLY A 5 -11.91 -10.18 5.29
N ASP A 6 -11.88 -11.50 5.46
CA ASP A 6 -10.66 -12.32 5.33
C ASP A 6 -10.14 -12.32 3.88
N ILE A 7 -11.03 -12.41 2.89
CA ILE A 7 -10.66 -12.31 1.47
C ILE A 7 -10.06 -10.93 1.18
N VAL A 8 -10.70 -9.86 1.64
CA VAL A 8 -10.20 -8.48 1.45
C VAL A 8 -8.82 -8.32 2.08
N SER A 9 -8.64 -8.74 3.34
CA SER A 9 -7.35 -8.68 4.02
C SER A 9 -6.27 -9.47 3.28
N SER A 10 -6.61 -10.64 2.75
CA SER A 10 -5.67 -11.48 1.99
C SER A 10 -5.25 -10.81 0.67
N ILE A 11 -6.17 -10.17 -0.04
CA ILE A 11 -5.87 -9.44 -1.28
C ILE A 11 -4.92 -8.26 -0.98
N VAL A 12 -5.20 -7.47 0.06
CA VAL A 12 -4.34 -6.34 0.47
C VAL A 12 -2.97 -6.85 0.95
N MET A 13 -2.93 -7.95 1.72
CA MET A 13 -1.69 -8.58 2.15
C MET A 13 -0.83 -9.02 0.97
N LEU A 14 -1.42 -9.69 -0.02
CA LEU A 14 -0.71 -10.14 -1.23
C LEU A 14 -0.14 -8.96 -2.01
N LEU A 15 -0.86 -7.84 -2.11
CA LEU A 15 -0.33 -6.62 -2.72
C LEU A 15 0.93 -6.15 -2.00
N PHE A 16 0.90 -6.02 -0.66
CA PHE A 16 2.04 -5.55 0.11
C PHE A 16 3.25 -6.50 0.04
N LEU A 17 3.01 -7.81 0.08
CA LEU A 17 4.08 -8.80 -0.13
C LEU A 17 4.70 -8.68 -1.51
N TYR A 18 3.86 -8.58 -2.54
CA TYR A 18 4.33 -8.44 -3.92
C TYR A 18 5.17 -7.16 -4.11
N THR A 19 4.66 -6.01 -3.66
CA THR A 19 5.37 -4.73 -3.81
C THR A 19 6.66 -4.68 -3.00
N SER A 20 6.69 -5.26 -1.80
CA SER A 20 7.88 -5.36 -0.98
C SER A 20 8.95 -6.25 -1.64
N ILE A 21 8.59 -7.45 -2.08
CA ILE A 21 9.52 -8.38 -2.76
C ILE A 21 10.08 -7.73 -4.02
N SER A 22 9.24 -7.10 -4.83
CA SER A 22 9.66 -6.41 -6.04
C SER A 22 10.70 -5.31 -5.75
N LYS A 23 10.50 -4.52 -4.69
CA LYS A 23 11.46 -3.48 -4.28
C LYS A 23 12.76 -4.05 -3.73
N PHE A 24 12.71 -5.22 -3.08
CA PHE A 24 13.94 -5.90 -2.64
C PHE A 24 14.75 -6.46 -3.81
N LEU A 25 14.09 -7.04 -4.80
CA LEU A 25 14.76 -7.59 -5.99
C LEU A 25 15.40 -6.48 -6.84
N ASP A 26 14.71 -5.36 -7.02
CA ASP A 26 15.15 -4.23 -7.83
C ASP A 26 15.52 -3.00 -6.98
N GLN A 27 16.22 -3.20 -5.86
CA GLN A 27 16.52 -2.14 -4.90
C GLN A 27 17.28 -0.96 -5.51
N GLN A 28 18.20 -1.20 -6.44
CA GLN A 28 18.95 -0.15 -7.13
C GLN A 28 18.04 0.69 -8.03
N LEU A 29 17.15 0.05 -8.77
CA LEU A 29 16.17 0.74 -9.60
C LEU A 29 15.25 1.61 -8.75
N PHE A 30 14.71 1.05 -7.67
CA PHE A 30 13.85 1.77 -6.75
C PHE A 30 14.55 2.98 -6.12
N LYS A 31 15.80 2.83 -5.67
CA LYS A 31 16.62 3.92 -5.16
C LYS A 31 16.84 5.01 -6.20
N ASN A 32 17.13 4.65 -7.46
CA ASN A 32 17.34 5.60 -8.55
C ASN A 32 16.08 6.43 -8.83
N VAL A 33 14.90 5.82 -8.76
CA VAL A 33 13.61 6.52 -8.88
C VAL A 33 13.42 7.55 -7.76
N LEU A 34 13.74 7.18 -6.53
CA LEU A 34 13.68 8.09 -5.38
C LEU A 34 14.69 9.24 -5.52
N LEU A 35 15.89 8.98 -6.03
CA LEU A 35 16.93 9.99 -6.30
C LEU A 35 16.52 10.96 -7.42
N ALA A 36 15.73 10.52 -8.39
CA ALA A 36 15.19 11.36 -9.44
C ALA A 36 14.11 12.34 -8.93
N SER A 37 13.47 12.04 -7.80
CA SER A 37 12.51 12.91 -7.16
C SER A 37 13.20 14.00 -6.33
N PRO A 38 12.96 15.29 -6.61
CA PRO A 38 13.58 16.38 -5.84
C PRO A 38 13.16 16.37 -4.35
N LEU A 39 11.94 15.90 -4.06
CA LEU A 39 11.41 15.85 -2.70
C LEU A 39 12.05 14.72 -1.87
N LEU A 40 12.24 13.54 -2.46
CA LEU A 40 12.72 12.35 -1.75
C LEU A 40 14.23 12.12 -1.88
N ARG A 41 14.90 12.87 -2.75
CA ARG A 41 16.33 12.76 -3.01
C ARG A 41 17.19 12.72 -1.74
N PRO A 42 17.01 13.65 -0.74
CA PRO A 42 17.86 13.67 0.45
C PRO A 42 17.69 12.43 1.34
N VAL A 43 16.55 11.76 1.28
CA VAL A 43 16.21 10.60 2.12
C VAL A 43 16.04 9.29 1.32
N ALA A 44 16.37 9.31 0.03
CA ALA A 44 16.16 8.19 -0.89
C ALA A 44 16.81 6.88 -0.41
N GLY A 45 18.01 6.94 0.15
CA GLY A 45 18.70 5.76 0.67
C GLY A 45 18.01 5.12 1.89
N ILE A 46 17.40 5.94 2.74
CA ILE A 46 16.66 5.49 3.92
C ILE A 46 15.33 4.89 3.47
N ILE A 47 14.58 5.61 2.64
CA ILE A 47 13.27 5.17 2.14
C ILE A 47 13.41 3.86 1.34
N ALA A 48 14.43 3.72 0.52
CA ALA A 48 14.65 2.51 -0.26
C ALA A 48 14.78 1.24 0.59
N LYS A 49 15.20 1.36 1.84
CA LYS A 49 15.33 0.24 2.78
C LYS A 49 14.13 0.12 3.72
N VAL A 50 13.68 1.25 4.27
CA VAL A 50 12.62 1.28 5.30
C VAL A 50 11.25 0.96 4.71
N LEU A 51 10.95 1.44 3.51
CA LEU A 51 9.64 1.25 2.90
C LEU A 51 9.30 -0.23 2.64
N PRO A 52 10.18 -1.07 2.04
CA PRO A 52 9.89 -2.50 1.90
C PRO A 52 9.72 -3.23 3.24
N LEU A 53 10.49 -2.85 4.27
CA LEU A 53 10.33 -3.41 5.61
C LEU A 53 8.98 -3.05 6.24
N LEU A 54 8.55 -1.80 6.05
CA LEU A 54 7.24 -1.35 6.50
C LEU A 54 6.10 -2.09 5.79
N GLU A 55 6.24 -2.34 4.50
CA GLU A 55 5.29 -3.14 3.72
C GLU A 55 5.19 -4.57 4.23
N ILE A 56 6.31 -5.21 4.56
CA ILE A 56 6.32 -6.54 5.19
C ILE A 56 5.62 -6.50 6.55
N ALA A 57 5.91 -5.50 7.38
CA ALA A 57 5.28 -5.36 8.69
C ALA A 57 3.75 -5.24 8.56
N ILE A 58 3.24 -4.48 7.59
CA ILE A 58 1.81 -4.37 7.30
C ILE A 58 1.25 -5.72 6.83
N ALA A 59 1.95 -6.45 5.96
CA ALA A 59 1.54 -7.79 5.52
C ALA A 59 1.44 -8.77 6.71
N VAL A 60 2.37 -8.71 7.66
CA VAL A 60 2.32 -9.51 8.90
C VAL A 60 1.11 -9.12 9.76
N LEU A 61 0.82 -7.81 9.92
CA LEU A 61 -0.37 -7.37 10.64
C LEU A 61 -1.67 -7.88 10.01
N LEU A 62 -1.74 -7.93 8.67
CA LEU A 62 -2.89 -8.44 7.94
C LEU A 62 -3.01 -9.98 8.04
N PHE A 63 -1.88 -10.68 8.16
CA PHE A 63 -1.85 -12.12 8.35
C PHE A 63 -2.41 -12.54 9.71
N ILE A 64 -2.08 -11.82 10.78
CA ILE A 64 -2.51 -12.13 12.14
C ILE A 64 -3.98 -11.71 12.35
N PRO A 65 -4.91 -12.63 12.66
CA PRO A 65 -6.35 -12.32 12.76
C PRO A 65 -6.70 -11.19 13.73
N SER A 66 -6.00 -11.11 14.86
CA SER A 66 -6.25 -10.09 15.91
C SER A 66 -5.83 -8.67 15.50
N SER A 67 -4.91 -8.54 14.54
CA SER A 67 -4.36 -7.25 14.11
C SER A 67 -4.80 -6.82 12.70
N ARG A 68 -5.66 -7.59 12.03
CA ARG A 68 -6.10 -7.31 10.64
C ARG A 68 -6.72 -5.92 10.47
N VAL A 69 -7.55 -5.49 11.42
CA VAL A 69 -8.17 -4.14 11.35
C VAL A 69 -7.10 -3.05 11.41
N THR A 70 -6.12 -3.20 12.30
CA THR A 70 -4.97 -2.29 12.37
C THR A 70 -4.15 -2.34 11.07
N GLY A 71 -3.91 -3.54 10.54
CA GLY A 71 -3.24 -3.74 9.26
C GLY A 71 -3.95 -3.04 8.10
N LEU A 72 -5.30 -3.09 8.04
CA LEU A 72 -6.08 -2.39 7.03
C LEU A 72 -6.01 -0.86 7.18
N TYR A 73 -6.02 -0.33 8.40
CA TYR A 73 -5.83 1.11 8.63
C TYR A 73 -4.44 1.58 8.20
N THR A 74 -3.39 0.86 8.60
CA THR A 74 -2.01 1.21 8.24
C THR A 74 -1.76 1.06 6.73
N SER A 75 -2.36 0.04 6.09
CA SER A 75 -2.28 -0.11 4.63
C SER A 75 -2.96 1.05 3.90
N ALA A 76 -4.18 1.43 4.31
CA ALA A 76 -4.89 2.57 3.73
C ALA A 76 -4.10 3.87 3.88
N LEU A 77 -3.51 4.11 5.07
CA LEU A 77 -2.69 5.29 5.33
C LEU A 77 -1.43 5.33 4.46
N LEU A 78 -0.72 4.20 4.33
CA LEU A 78 0.48 4.13 3.51
C LEU A 78 0.18 4.34 2.03
N ILE A 79 -0.87 3.67 1.50
CA ILE A 79 -1.29 3.83 0.10
C ILE A 79 -1.76 5.27 -0.15
N LEU A 80 -2.49 5.89 0.79
CA LEU A 80 -2.92 7.28 0.68
C LEU A 80 -1.73 8.23 0.63
N SER A 81 -0.74 8.07 1.51
CA SER A 81 0.49 8.87 1.53
C SER A 81 1.23 8.77 0.20
N PHE A 82 1.31 7.56 -0.35
CA PHE A 82 1.93 7.32 -1.65
C PHE A 82 1.13 7.93 -2.80
N THR A 83 -0.21 7.90 -2.74
CA THR A 83 -1.09 8.51 -3.74
C THR A 83 -0.95 10.04 -3.75
N ILE A 84 -0.85 10.66 -2.58
CA ILE A 84 -0.61 12.11 -2.46
C ILE A 84 0.75 12.46 -3.07
N TYR A 85 1.78 11.67 -2.78
CA TYR A 85 3.10 11.85 -3.38
C TYR A 85 3.08 11.74 -4.91
N LEU A 86 2.38 10.73 -5.46
CA LEU A 86 2.21 10.59 -6.91
C LEU A 86 1.47 11.79 -7.51
N GLY A 87 0.42 12.27 -6.87
CA GLY A 87 -0.31 13.46 -7.29
C GLY A 87 0.59 14.69 -7.35
N TYR A 88 1.42 14.88 -6.32
CA TYR A 88 2.43 15.96 -6.32
C TYR A 88 3.40 15.83 -7.50
N MET A 89 3.92 14.63 -7.76
CA MET A 89 4.86 14.38 -8.87
C MET A 89 4.24 14.68 -10.22
N ILE A 90 2.98 14.30 -10.46
CA ILE A 90 2.29 14.55 -11.71
C ILE A 90 2.11 16.06 -11.98
N ILE A 91 1.80 16.83 -10.93
CA ILE A 91 1.53 18.26 -11.06
C ILE A 91 2.82 19.06 -11.29
N PHE A 92 3.88 18.73 -10.55
CA PHE A 92 5.09 19.55 -10.50
C PHE A 92 6.24 19.02 -11.37
N ILE A 93 6.25 17.74 -11.76
CA ILE A 93 7.38 17.09 -12.43
C ILE A 93 6.89 16.12 -13.54
N PRO A 94 6.29 16.60 -14.61
CA PRO A 94 5.66 15.75 -15.62
C PRO A 94 6.63 14.92 -16.47
N ALA A 95 7.95 15.13 -16.38
CA ALA A 95 8.95 14.49 -17.23
C ALA A 95 9.64 13.26 -16.62
N LEU A 96 9.23 12.80 -15.44
CA LEU A 96 9.88 11.65 -14.80
C LEU A 96 9.28 10.31 -15.27
N PRO A 97 10.13 9.32 -15.64
CA PRO A 97 9.66 7.97 -15.94
C PRO A 97 9.08 7.32 -14.69
N CYS A 98 7.86 6.76 -14.80
CA CYS A 98 7.25 5.98 -13.73
C CYS A 98 7.94 4.63 -13.62
N SER A 99 8.79 4.45 -12.60
CA SER A 99 9.52 3.21 -12.35
C SER A 99 9.33 2.75 -10.90
N CYS A 100 8.09 2.63 -10.46
CA CYS A 100 7.74 2.23 -9.09
C CYS A 100 7.75 0.71 -8.84
N GLY A 101 8.60 -0.05 -9.52
CA GLY A 101 8.86 -1.46 -9.23
C GLY A 101 7.73 -2.45 -9.56
N GLY A 102 8.06 -3.61 -10.14
CA GLY A 102 7.15 -4.71 -10.39
C GLY A 102 6.14 -4.48 -11.53
N VAL A 103 4.95 -5.08 -11.43
CA VAL A 103 3.84 -4.92 -12.41
C VAL A 103 3.43 -3.46 -12.57
N ILE A 104 3.58 -2.68 -11.52
CA ILE A 104 3.30 -1.25 -11.46
C ILE A 104 4.22 -0.45 -12.41
N ARG A 105 5.33 -1.03 -12.85
CA ARG A 105 6.28 -0.47 -13.82
C ARG A 105 5.65 -0.17 -15.21
N TYR A 106 4.60 -0.90 -15.58
CA TYR A 106 3.91 -0.74 -16.87
C TYR A 106 2.67 0.15 -16.79
N LEU A 107 2.28 0.59 -15.58
CA LEU A 107 1.14 1.48 -15.39
C LEU A 107 1.51 2.93 -15.69
N THR A 108 0.62 3.62 -16.39
CA THR A 108 0.70 5.09 -16.50
C THR A 108 0.44 5.73 -15.13
N TRP A 109 0.86 6.98 -14.94
CA TRP A 109 0.62 7.73 -13.71
C TRP A 109 -0.85 7.73 -13.28
N GLN A 110 -1.76 7.92 -14.25
CA GLN A 110 -3.20 7.92 -14.00
C GLN A 110 -3.72 6.55 -13.56
N GLN A 111 -3.27 5.49 -14.23
CA GLN A 111 -3.63 4.11 -13.87
C GLN A 111 -3.14 3.76 -12.46
N HIS A 112 -1.98 4.25 -12.07
CA HIS A 112 -1.42 4.04 -10.74
C HIS A 112 -2.27 4.69 -9.64
N ILE A 113 -2.74 5.92 -9.87
CA ILE A 113 -3.66 6.59 -8.93
C ILE A 113 -4.97 5.82 -8.81
N VAL A 114 -5.57 5.42 -9.92
CA VAL A 114 -6.81 4.63 -9.91
C VAL A 114 -6.62 3.31 -9.15
N PHE A 115 -5.52 2.61 -9.40
CA PHE A 115 -5.16 1.39 -8.70
C PHE A 115 -5.06 1.60 -7.18
N ASN A 116 -4.36 2.62 -6.75
CA ASN A 116 -4.23 2.98 -5.34
C ASN A 116 -5.58 3.31 -4.69
N LEU A 117 -6.42 4.10 -5.37
CA LEU A 117 -7.77 4.45 -4.89
C LEU A 117 -8.63 3.20 -4.71
N CYS A 118 -8.57 2.24 -5.64
CA CYS A 118 -9.27 0.95 -5.50
C CYS A 118 -8.84 0.20 -4.24
N PHE A 119 -7.55 0.15 -3.94
CA PHE A 119 -7.02 -0.53 -2.74
C PHE A 119 -7.32 0.23 -1.44
N ILE A 120 -7.37 1.56 -1.47
CA ILE A 120 -7.85 2.37 -0.33
C ILE A 120 -9.32 2.03 -0.04
N LEU A 121 -10.18 2.04 -1.06
CA LEU A 121 -11.59 1.68 -0.91
C LEU A 121 -11.75 0.24 -0.40
N LEU A 122 -10.98 -0.70 -0.96
CA LEU A 122 -10.99 -2.09 -0.54
C LEU A 122 -10.61 -2.24 0.94
N SER A 123 -9.60 -1.49 1.41
CA SER A 123 -9.20 -1.47 2.82
C SER A 123 -10.32 -0.94 3.73
N PHE A 124 -11.02 0.12 3.33
CA PHE A 124 -12.18 0.63 4.08
C PHE A 124 -13.35 -0.35 4.10
N VAL A 125 -13.62 -1.03 3.01
CA VAL A 125 -14.61 -2.12 2.96
C VAL A 125 -14.25 -3.23 3.93
N GLY A 126 -12.99 -3.65 3.97
CA GLY A 126 -12.49 -4.64 4.93
C GLY A 126 -12.71 -4.21 6.38
N ILE A 127 -12.36 -2.97 6.72
CA ILE A 127 -12.58 -2.38 8.05
C ILE A 127 -14.07 -2.40 8.42
N TYR A 128 -14.93 -1.99 7.49
CA TYR A 128 -16.37 -1.99 7.70
C TYR A 128 -16.91 -3.40 7.98
N LEU A 129 -16.48 -4.39 7.20
CA LEU A 129 -16.91 -5.78 7.34
C LEU A 129 -16.50 -6.36 8.72
N TYR A 130 -15.27 -6.09 9.19
CA TYR A 130 -14.83 -6.54 10.51
C TYR A 130 -15.57 -5.84 11.64
N LYS A 131 -15.77 -4.53 11.57
CA LYS A 131 -16.52 -3.78 12.59
C LYS A 131 -17.96 -4.24 12.69
N LYS A 132 -18.63 -4.46 11.56
CA LYS A 132 -20.01 -4.95 11.52
C LYS A 132 -20.13 -6.36 12.09
N SER A 133 -19.14 -7.23 11.85
CA SER A 133 -19.13 -8.58 12.40
C SER A 133 -18.97 -8.59 13.93
N THR A 134 -18.10 -7.73 14.47
CA THR A 134 -17.91 -7.63 15.94
C THR A 134 -19.12 -7.05 16.66
N TRP A 135 -19.93 -6.24 15.99
CA TRP A 135 -21.18 -5.69 16.56
C TRP A 135 -22.22 -6.78 16.79
N HIS A 136 -22.38 -7.72 15.87
CA HIS A 136 -23.32 -8.83 15.98
C HIS A 136 -23.03 -9.80 17.13
N PHE A 137 -21.78 -9.87 17.58
CA PHE A 137 -21.40 -10.70 18.74
C PHE A 137 -21.57 -10.01 20.09
N ARG A 138 -21.79 -8.68 20.12
CA ARG A 138 -21.93 -7.88 21.35
C ARG A 138 -23.35 -7.56 21.78
N THR A 139 -24.33 -7.81 20.95
CA THR A 139 -25.75 -7.66 21.31
C THR A 139 -26.35 -9.04 21.59
N PRO A 140 -26.41 -9.51 22.86
CA PRO A 140 -27.27 -10.65 23.20
C PRO A 140 -28.72 -10.26 22.97
N PRO A 141 -29.60 -11.25 22.66
CA PRO A 141 -31.01 -11.03 22.47
C PRO A 141 -31.69 -10.52 23.74
#